data_798ad65080fc903f0f129368e94dd292
#
_entry.id   798ad65080fc903f0f129368e94dd292
#
_cell.length_a   1.000
_cell.length_b   1.000
_cell.length_c   1.000
_cell.angle_alpha   90.00
_cell.angle_beta   90.00
_cell.angle_gamma   90.00
#
_symmetry.space_group_name_H-M   'P 1'
#
loop_
_entity.id
_entity.type
_entity.pdbx_description
1 polymer ?
#
loop_
_entity_poly.entity_id
_entity_poly.type
_entity_poly.pdbx_seq_one_letter_code
_entity_poly.pdbx_strand_id
1 'polypeptide(L)'
;MENKKQLLLDAYQFRHAVRQFDSEKKINEDDFNTILETGRLSPSSLGLEPWKFLVIQNKDLRDELKPHSWGATKQLDSASHFVLILARKDVQPKNPYVSYMLEEIQKMTPEMSQQKQESTTTFQNDSNDLYQSERTLLDWVGKQTYIPLGNMMTAAAILGIDSCPMEGFSYPEVAQLLSDKGYIDLDTYYPSVMVAFGYRKEAPTREKRRRSAEDVIQWIE
;
A
#
# COMPACT_ATOMS: atom_id res chain seq x y z
N MET A 1 3.24 0.65 -30.17
CA MET A 1 2.57 -0.24 -29.18
C MET A 1 3.52 -1.32 -28.65
N GLU A 2 4.35 -1.91 -29.48
CA GLU A 2 5.32 -2.95 -29.10
C GLU A 2 6.32 -2.47 -28.02
N ASN A 3 6.81 -1.23 -28.13
CA ASN A 3 7.70 -0.62 -27.14
C ASN A 3 7.07 -0.50 -25.73
N LYS A 4 5.75 -0.23 -25.61
CA LYS A 4 5.09 -0.12 -24.31
C LYS A 4 4.91 -1.47 -23.60
N LYS A 5 4.63 -2.53 -24.38
CA LYS A 5 4.52 -3.90 -23.82
C LYS A 5 5.87 -4.38 -23.29
N GLN A 6 6.94 -4.15 -24.06
CA GLN A 6 8.27 -4.53 -23.66
C GLN A 6 8.72 -3.76 -22.41
N LEU A 7 8.55 -2.42 -22.38
CA LEU A 7 8.85 -1.61 -21.22
C LEU A 7 8.17 -2.13 -19.94
N LEU A 8 6.89 -2.50 -20.04
CA LEU A 8 6.14 -3.04 -18.91
C LEU A 8 6.73 -4.38 -18.45
N LEU A 9 7.00 -5.31 -19.37
CA LEU A 9 7.56 -6.61 -19.02
C LEU A 9 8.97 -6.49 -18.45
N ASP A 10 9.80 -5.59 -18.99
CA ASP A 10 11.15 -5.31 -18.49
C ASP A 10 11.11 -4.78 -17.05
N ALA A 11 10.16 -3.90 -16.72
CA ALA A 11 9.96 -3.42 -15.36
C ALA A 11 9.62 -4.58 -14.39
N TYR A 12 8.77 -5.51 -14.79
CA TYR A 12 8.46 -6.69 -13.98
C TYR A 12 9.65 -7.65 -13.87
N GLN A 13 10.51 -7.77 -14.88
CA GLN A 13 11.75 -8.54 -14.80
C GLN A 13 12.80 -7.83 -13.91
N PHE A 14 12.92 -6.52 -14.02
CA PHE A 14 13.83 -5.70 -13.22
C PHE A 14 13.53 -5.79 -11.72
N ARG A 15 12.25 -5.70 -11.31
CA ARG A 15 11.82 -5.60 -9.92
C ARG A 15 12.20 -6.84 -9.10
N HIS A 16 12.92 -6.63 -8.01
CA HIS A 16 13.22 -7.62 -6.96
C HIS A 16 12.90 -7.04 -5.59
N ALA A 17 12.69 -7.90 -4.59
CA ALA A 17 12.61 -7.50 -3.19
C ALA A 17 14.02 -7.20 -2.68
N VAL A 18 14.43 -5.95 -2.71
CA VAL A 18 15.77 -5.50 -2.35
C VAL A 18 15.90 -5.42 -0.84
N ARG A 19 16.84 -6.17 -0.28
CA ARG A 19 17.06 -6.21 1.17
C ARG A 19 17.92 -5.06 1.69
N GLN A 20 18.81 -4.53 0.86
CA GLN A 20 19.71 -3.43 1.20
C GLN A 20 19.87 -2.48 0.03
N PHE A 21 19.64 -1.21 0.29
CA PHE A 21 19.79 -0.14 -0.68
C PHE A 21 21.16 0.54 -0.57
N ASP A 22 21.57 1.24 -1.60
CA ASP A 22 22.71 2.14 -1.60
C ASP A 22 22.30 3.44 -0.88
N SER A 23 22.78 3.63 0.34
CA SER A 23 22.42 4.79 1.17
C SER A 23 22.90 6.14 0.60
N GLU A 24 23.93 6.10 -0.27
CA GLU A 24 24.47 7.30 -0.91
C GLU A 24 23.63 7.77 -2.11
N LYS A 25 22.82 6.87 -2.67
CA LYS A 25 21.94 7.19 -3.79
C LYS A 25 20.53 7.49 -3.32
N LYS A 26 20.09 8.72 -3.58
CA LYS A 26 18.73 9.16 -3.25
C LYS A 26 17.88 9.28 -4.51
N ILE A 27 16.62 8.87 -4.41
CA ILE A 27 15.62 9.14 -5.43
C ILE A 27 15.39 10.66 -5.44
N ASN A 28 15.33 11.27 -6.60
CA ASN A 28 14.96 12.68 -6.71
C ASN A 28 13.48 12.87 -6.35
N GLU A 29 13.12 14.08 -5.97
CA GLU A 29 11.78 14.40 -5.46
C GLU A 29 10.69 14.19 -6.52
N ASP A 30 10.95 14.52 -7.78
CA ASP A 30 10.00 14.40 -8.88
C ASP A 30 9.62 12.92 -9.16
N ASP A 31 10.63 12.06 -9.24
CA ASP A 31 10.42 10.61 -9.41
C ASP A 31 9.67 10.02 -8.22
N PHE A 32 10.02 10.42 -6.98
CA PHE A 32 9.35 9.89 -5.81
C PHE A 32 7.90 10.38 -5.70
N ASN A 33 7.63 11.64 -6.01
CA ASN A 33 6.28 12.19 -6.09
C ASN A 33 5.45 11.49 -7.17
N THR A 34 6.06 11.15 -8.30
CA THR A 34 5.41 10.33 -9.34
C THR A 34 5.00 8.96 -8.81
N ILE A 35 5.88 8.29 -8.05
CA ILE A 35 5.57 7.01 -7.40
C ILE A 35 4.39 7.16 -6.43
N LEU A 36 4.40 8.17 -5.57
CA LEU A 36 3.32 8.43 -4.62
C LEU A 36 1.99 8.71 -5.33
N GLU A 37 2.03 9.46 -6.43
CA GLU A 37 0.84 9.80 -7.22
C GLU A 37 0.20 8.55 -7.85
N THR A 38 0.98 7.56 -8.30
CA THR A 38 0.41 6.29 -8.77
C THR A 38 -0.28 5.51 -7.65
N GLY A 39 0.19 5.65 -6.42
CA GLY A 39 -0.48 5.13 -5.24
C GLY A 39 -1.81 5.87 -4.99
N ARG A 40 -1.79 7.20 -4.99
CA ARG A 40 -2.96 8.05 -4.77
C ARG A 40 -4.06 7.82 -5.81
N LEU A 41 -3.69 7.65 -7.07
CA LEU A 41 -4.63 7.41 -8.20
C LEU A 41 -5.13 5.96 -8.28
N SER A 42 -4.77 5.11 -7.35
CA SER A 42 -5.17 3.71 -7.36
C SER A 42 -6.68 3.55 -7.12
N PRO A 43 -7.34 2.57 -7.76
CA PRO A 43 -8.73 2.25 -7.46
C PRO A 43 -8.87 1.52 -6.12
N SER A 44 -10.05 1.58 -5.54
CA SER A 44 -10.43 0.77 -4.37
C SER A 44 -11.85 0.28 -4.48
N SER A 45 -12.21 -0.73 -3.68
CA SER A 45 -13.59 -1.16 -3.58
C SER A 45 -14.48 0.00 -3.15
N LEU A 46 -15.60 0.18 -3.82
CA LEU A 46 -16.57 1.27 -3.60
C LEU A 46 -15.98 2.69 -3.79
N GLY A 47 -14.74 2.82 -4.24
CA GLY A 47 -14.06 4.10 -4.38
C GLY A 47 -13.79 4.80 -3.05
N LEU A 48 -13.65 4.05 -1.96
CA LEU A 48 -13.48 4.63 -0.62
C LEU A 48 -12.06 5.05 -0.28
N GLU A 49 -11.05 4.63 -1.07
CA GLU A 49 -9.63 4.98 -0.85
C GLU A 49 -9.20 4.80 0.63
N PRO A 50 -9.41 3.60 1.24
CA PRO A 50 -9.24 3.41 2.67
C PRO A 50 -7.78 3.26 3.06
N TRP A 51 -6.97 4.25 2.72
CA TRP A 51 -5.53 4.26 3.00
C TRP A 51 -4.99 5.63 3.34
N LYS A 52 -3.81 5.63 3.96
CA LYS A 52 -2.94 6.79 4.12
C LYS A 52 -1.48 6.33 3.97
N PHE A 53 -0.66 7.12 3.30
CA PHE A 53 0.76 6.84 3.13
C PHE A 53 1.56 7.70 4.11
N LEU A 54 2.26 7.07 5.05
CA LEU A 54 3.24 7.73 5.90
C LEU A 54 4.62 7.59 5.27
N VAL A 55 5.15 8.68 4.74
CA VAL A 55 6.52 8.73 4.23
C VAL A 55 7.45 9.04 5.40
N ILE A 56 8.20 8.04 5.86
CA ILE A 56 9.02 8.11 7.07
C ILE A 56 10.47 8.38 6.69
N GLN A 57 10.87 9.67 6.71
CA GLN A 57 12.24 10.10 6.45
C GLN A 57 12.99 10.44 7.73
N ASN A 58 12.28 10.66 8.84
CA ASN A 58 12.89 10.90 10.15
C ASN A 58 13.71 9.68 10.59
N LYS A 59 15.01 9.89 10.82
CA LYS A 59 15.95 8.83 11.16
C LYS A 59 15.66 8.21 12.52
N ASP A 60 15.33 9.03 13.50
CA ASP A 60 15.07 8.56 14.87
C ASP A 60 13.83 7.66 14.89
N LEU A 61 12.78 8.03 14.16
CA LEU A 61 11.58 7.19 14.01
C LEU A 61 11.90 5.87 13.29
N ARG A 62 12.75 5.90 12.23
CA ARG A 62 13.20 4.65 11.58
C ARG A 62 13.96 3.75 12.54
N ASP A 63 14.81 4.32 13.40
CA ASP A 63 15.57 3.57 14.41
C ASP A 63 14.64 2.97 15.48
N GLU A 64 13.62 3.70 15.93
CA GLU A 64 12.62 3.22 16.88
C GLU A 64 11.68 2.14 16.29
N LEU A 65 11.45 2.15 14.99
CA LEU A 65 10.66 1.11 14.31
C LEU A 65 11.39 -0.23 14.18
N LYS A 66 12.73 -0.25 14.18
CA LYS A 66 13.54 -1.46 13.93
C LYS A 66 13.26 -2.61 14.90
N PRO A 67 13.17 -2.40 16.23
CA PRO A 67 12.88 -3.49 17.17
C PRO A 67 11.56 -4.19 16.88
N HIS A 68 10.61 -3.49 16.32
CA HIS A 68 9.27 -3.97 16.00
C HIS A 68 9.09 -4.41 14.53
N SER A 69 10.18 -4.37 13.73
CA SER A 69 10.12 -4.56 12.26
C SER A 69 11.25 -5.44 11.74
N TRP A 70 11.25 -6.73 12.16
CA TRP A 70 12.32 -7.70 11.84
C TRP A 70 12.52 -7.94 10.35
N GLY A 71 11.48 -7.78 9.54
CA GLY A 71 11.53 -7.89 8.07
C GLY A 71 12.03 -6.65 7.36
N ALA A 72 12.19 -5.51 8.07
CA ALA A 72 12.47 -4.20 7.50
C ALA A 72 13.77 -3.55 8.00
N THR A 73 14.52 -4.20 8.90
CA THR A 73 15.67 -3.59 9.59
C THR A 73 16.70 -2.97 8.64
N LYS A 74 17.13 -3.70 7.61
CA LYS A 74 18.12 -3.21 6.64
C LYS A 74 17.55 -2.13 5.73
N GLN A 75 16.25 -2.20 5.41
CA GLN A 75 15.56 -1.22 4.58
C GLN A 75 15.36 0.09 5.34
N LEU A 76 15.03 0.03 6.63
CA LEU A 76 14.94 1.22 7.50
C LEU A 76 16.25 1.98 7.57
N ASP A 77 17.39 1.24 7.57
CA ASP A 77 18.74 1.86 7.56
C ASP A 77 19.13 2.49 6.23
N SER A 78 18.80 1.84 5.11
CA SER A 78 19.47 2.12 3.84
C SER A 78 18.58 2.72 2.76
N ALA A 79 17.25 2.60 2.87
CA ALA A 79 16.35 3.07 1.82
C ALA A 79 16.38 4.59 1.64
N SER A 80 16.28 5.02 0.39
CA SER A 80 16.07 6.43 0.06
C SER A 80 14.79 6.94 0.69
N HIS A 81 13.68 6.24 0.42
CA HIS A 81 12.37 6.55 1.00
C HIS A 81 11.75 5.30 1.63
N PHE A 82 11.11 5.49 2.77
CA PHE A 82 10.40 4.44 3.48
C PHE A 82 8.95 4.85 3.69
N VAL A 83 8.03 3.99 3.28
CA VAL A 83 6.59 4.26 3.35
C VAL A 83 5.92 3.16 4.17
N LEU A 84 5.11 3.56 5.14
CA LEU A 84 4.13 2.71 5.79
C LEU A 84 2.76 3.04 5.22
N ILE A 85 2.09 2.06 4.63
CA ILE A 85 0.72 2.19 4.17
C ILE A 85 -0.19 1.79 5.32
N LEU A 86 -1.06 2.70 5.70
CA LEU A 86 -2.09 2.51 6.72
C LEU A 86 -3.40 2.11 6.07
N ALA A 87 -4.12 1.18 6.68
CA ALA A 87 -5.52 0.88 6.38
C ALA A 87 -6.44 1.74 7.24
N ARG A 88 -7.48 2.31 6.63
CA ARG A 88 -8.49 3.10 7.31
C ARG A 88 -9.63 2.21 7.78
N LYS A 89 -9.99 2.27 9.08
CA LYS A 89 -10.98 1.38 9.71
C LYS A 89 -12.42 1.88 9.61
N ASP A 90 -12.62 3.19 9.61
CA ASP A 90 -13.92 3.85 9.70
C ASP A 90 -14.63 3.96 8.32
N VAL A 91 -14.79 2.82 7.65
CA VAL A 91 -15.36 2.70 6.29
C VAL A 91 -16.76 2.09 6.29
N GLN A 92 -17.43 2.03 7.43
CA GLN A 92 -18.80 1.57 7.55
C GLN A 92 -19.77 2.58 6.94
N PRO A 93 -20.88 2.12 6.33
CA PRO A 93 -21.94 3.00 5.89
C PRO A 93 -22.39 3.96 7.01
N LYS A 94 -22.74 5.17 6.66
CA LYS A 94 -23.08 6.27 7.60
C LYS A 94 -21.92 6.84 8.40
N ASN A 95 -20.70 6.32 8.28
CA ASN A 95 -19.53 6.99 8.83
C ASN A 95 -19.31 8.33 8.08
N PRO A 96 -18.95 9.42 8.80
CA PRO A 96 -18.70 10.72 8.16
C PRO A 96 -17.66 10.66 7.03
N TYR A 97 -16.66 9.80 7.12
CA TYR A 97 -15.69 9.60 6.06
C TYR A 97 -16.33 9.06 4.77
N VAL A 98 -17.24 8.10 4.89
CA VAL A 98 -17.94 7.53 3.73
C VAL A 98 -18.81 8.59 3.05
N SER A 99 -19.56 9.39 3.83
CA SER A 99 -20.33 10.52 3.29
C SER A 99 -19.42 11.53 2.58
N TYR A 100 -18.29 11.90 3.21
CA TYR A 100 -17.29 12.78 2.58
C TYR A 100 -16.79 12.22 1.24
N MET A 101 -16.45 10.93 1.19
CA MET A 101 -15.98 10.30 -0.05
C MET A 101 -17.05 10.32 -1.14
N LEU A 102 -18.29 10.02 -0.81
CA LEU A 102 -19.38 9.97 -1.78
C LEU A 102 -19.78 11.39 -2.28
N GLU A 103 -19.93 12.32 -1.37
CA GLU A 103 -20.50 13.65 -1.67
C GLU A 103 -19.42 14.63 -2.12
N GLU A 104 -18.28 14.71 -1.41
CA GLU A 104 -17.24 15.70 -1.73
C GLU A 104 -16.24 15.20 -2.77
N ILE A 105 -15.85 13.94 -2.73
CA ILE A 105 -14.86 13.40 -3.69
C ILE A 105 -15.53 12.86 -4.94
N GLN A 106 -16.53 12.00 -4.81
CA GLN A 106 -17.25 11.41 -5.95
C GLN A 106 -18.37 12.29 -6.50
N LYS A 107 -18.65 13.44 -5.84
CA LYS A 107 -19.65 14.45 -6.26
C LYS A 107 -21.06 13.89 -6.44
N MET A 108 -21.46 12.93 -5.62
CA MET A 108 -22.82 12.40 -5.60
C MET A 108 -23.78 13.39 -4.94
N THR A 109 -25.04 13.41 -5.40
CA THR A 109 -26.08 14.13 -4.67
C THR A 109 -26.39 13.43 -3.34
N PRO A 110 -26.98 14.11 -2.33
CA PRO A 110 -27.36 13.48 -1.07
C PRO A 110 -28.22 12.22 -1.25
N GLU A 111 -29.14 12.23 -2.21
CA GLU A 111 -30.02 11.08 -2.52
C GLU A 111 -29.20 9.91 -3.09
N MET A 112 -28.28 10.18 -4.01
CA MET A 112 -27.38 9.15 -4.56
C MET A 112 -26.43 8.60 -3.49
N SER A 113 -25.92 9.48 -2.63
CA SER A 113 -25.06 9.11 -1.48
C SER A 113 -25.80 8.16 -0.53
N GLN A 114 -27.04 8.48 -0.17
CA GLN A 114 -27.87 7.63 0.66
C GLN A 114 -28.11 6.25 0.04
N GLN A 115 -28.52 6.19 -1.23
CA GLN A 115 -28.72 4.92 -1.95
C GLN A 115 -27.44 4.09 -2.02
N LYS A 116 -26.29 4.76 -2.23
CA LYS A 116 -25.00 4.10 -2.26
C LYS A 116 -24.62 3.53 -0.88
N GLN A 117 -24.87 4.26 0.19
CA GLN A 117 -24.64 3.78 1.57
C GLN A 117 -25.54 2.58 1.93
N GLU A 118 -26.80 2.57 1.48
CA GLU A 118 -27.70 1.42 1.64
C GLU A 118 -27.16 0.18 0.91
N SER A 119 -26.76 0.32 -0.37
CA SER A 119 -26.16 -0.77 -1.13
C SER A 119 -24.81 -1.22 -0.57
N THR A 120 -24.04 -0.31 0.02
CA THR A 120 -22.79 -0.63 0.72
C THR A 120 -23.05 -1.43 1.99
N THR A 121 -24.12 -1.13 2.71
CA THR A 121 -24.55 -1.92 3.88
C THR A 121 -24.82 -3.37 3.47
N THR A 122 -25.62 -3.60 2.43
CA THR A 122 -25.89 -4.93 1.90
C THR A 122 -24.60 -5.62 1.47
N PHE A 123 -23.72 -4.94 0.74
CA PHE A 123 -22.44 -5.49 0.31
C PHE A 123 -21.55 -5.89 1.49
N GLN A 124 -21.36 -5.00 2.47
CA GLN A 124 -20.44 -5.25 3.58
C GLN A 124 -20.99 -6.24 4.60
N ASN A 125 -22.28 -6.19 4.91
CA ASN A 125 -22.91 -7.00 5.93
C ASN A 125 -23.47 -8.31 5.35
N ASP A 126 -24.44 -8.22 4.42
CA ASP A 126 -25.23 -9.35 4.01
C ASP A 126 -24.50 -10.27 3.03
N SER A 127 -23.69 -9.67 2.14
CA SER A 127 -22.99 -10.43 1.09
C SER A 127 -21.59 -10.89 1.48
N ASN A 128 -20.86 -10.12 2.29
CA ASN A 128 -19.46 -10.39 2.61
C ASN A 128 -19.17 -10.54 4.10
N ASP A 129 -20.16 -10.33 4.96
CA ASP A 129 -20.07 -10.55 6.41
C ASP A 129 -18.87 -9.90 7.08
N LEU A 130 -18.56 -8.64 6.66
CA LEU A 130 -17.35 -7.92 7.11
C LEU A 130 -17.43 -7.45 8.55
N TYR A 131 -18.62 -7.52 9.18
CA TYR A 131 -18.83 -7.08 10.56
C TYR A 131 -18.80 -8.21 11.59
N GLN A 132 -18.46 -9.44 11.21
CA GLN A 132 -18.29 -10.54 12.17
C GLN A 132 -17.29 -10.20 13.27
N SER A 133 -16.24 -9.43 12.94
CA SER A 133 -15.23 -8.99 13.89
C SER A 133 -14.50 -7.76 13.33
N GLU A 134 -13.79 -7.02 14.19
CA GLU A 134 -12.89 -5.97 13.75
C GLU A 134 -11.83 -6.52 12.75
N ARG A 135 -11.39 -7.76 12.94
CA ARG A 135 -10.42 -8.42 12.09
C ARG A 135 -10.91 -8.61 10.66
N THR A 136 -12.16 -9.02 10.45
CA THR A 136 -12.71 -9.22 9.10
C THR A 136 -12.76 -7.91 8.31
N LEU A 137 -13.12 -6.82 8.97
CA LEU A 137 -13.10 -5.50 8.36
C LEU A 137 -11.66 -5.05 8.04
N LEU A 138 -10.74 -5.23 8.99
CA LEU A 138 -9.32 -4.91 8.78
C LEU A 138 -8.70 -5.70 7.63
N ASP A 139 -9.02 -6.99 7.51
CA ASP A 139 -8.53 -7.82 6.40
C ASP A 139 -9.11 -7.36 5.05
N TRP A 140 -10.35 -6.88 5.02
CA TRP A 140 -10.94 -6.33 3.79
C TRP A 140 -10.31 -4.99 3.39
N VAL A 141 -10.18 -4.03 4.31
CA VAL A 141 -9.53 -2.75 4.01
C VAL A 141 -8.04 -2.93 3.73
N GLY A 142 -7.39 -3.88 4.41
CA GLY A 142 -6.01 -4.27 4.14
C GLY A 142 -5.79 -4.71 2.69
N LYS A 143 -6.71 -5.49 2.10
CA LYS A 143 -6.63 -5.86 0.67
C LYS A 143 -6.61 -4.64 -0.25
N GLN A 144 -7.33 -3.56 0.11
CA GLN A 144 -7.34 -2.34 -0.69
C GLN A 144 -5.97 -1.65 -0.70
N THR A 145 -5.20 -1.72 0.37
CA THR A 145 -3.86 -1.10 0.46
C THR A 145 -2.82 -1.78 -0.44
N TYR A 146 -3.03 -3.05 -0.81
CA TYR A 146 -2.13 -3.78 -1.72
C TYR A 146 -2.29 -3.35 -3.18
N ILE A 147 -3.40 -2.69 -3.53
CA ILE A 147 -3.58 -2.11 -4.88
C ILE A 147 -2.59 -0.95 -5.09
N PRO A 148 -2.60 0.12 -4.27
CA PRO A 148 -1.60 1.19 -4.38
C PRO A 148 -0.18 0.70 -4.17
N LEU A 149 0.07 -0.26 -3.27
CA LEU A 149 1.39 -0.88 -3.12
C LEU A 149 1.90 -1.46 -4.45
N GLY A 150 1.08 -2.26 -5.14
CA GLY A 150 1.43 -2.85 -6.42
C GLY A 150 1.71 -1.80 -7.50
N ASN A 151 0.89 -0.75 -7.56
CA ASN A 151 1.02 0.35 -8.52
C ASN A 151 2.29 1.16 -8.27
N MET A 152 2.57 1.55 -7.02
CA MET A 152 3.80 2.26 -6.65
C MET A 152 5.06 1.45 -6.98
N MET A 153 5.06 0.13 -6.69
CA MET A 153 6.20 -0.73 -7.01
C MET A 153 6.39 -0.89 -8.53
N THR A 154 5.32 -0.90 -9.30
CA THR A 154 5.38 -0.96 -10.76
C THR A 154 5.92 0.35 -11.34
N ALA A 155 5.41 1.49 -10.87
CA ALA A 155 5.91 2.80 -11.26
C ALA A 155 7.40 2.97 -10.94
N ALA A 156 7.81 2.61 -9.72
CA ALA A 156 9.22 2.61 -9.35
C ALA A 156 10.08 1.80 -10.31
N ALA A 157 9.65 0.58 -10.65
CA ALA A 157 10.39 -0.29 -11.56
C ALA A 157 10.50 0.28 -12.99
N ILE A 158 9.46 0.94 -13.49
CA ILE A 158 9.48 1.63 -14.79
C ILE A 158 10.49 2.79 -14.78
N LEU A 159 10.64 3.47 -13.63
CA LEU A 159 11.63 4.53 -13.43
C LEU A 159 13.04 4.02 -13.10
N GLY A 160 13.26 2.69 -13.10
CA GLY A 160 14.56 2.10 -12.74
C GLY A 160 14.87 2.16 -11.23
N ILE A 161 13.86 2.36 -10.40
CA ILE A 161 13.94 2.44 -8.95
C ILE A 161 13.53 1.12 -8.34
N ASP A 162 14.33 0.64 -7.40
CA ASP A 162 14.06 -0.59 -6.66
C ASP A 162 13.06 -0.38 -5.54
N SER A 163 12.36 -1.47 -5.20
CA SER A 163 11.42 -1.48 -4.10
C SER A 163 11.46 -2.81 -3.32
N CYS A 164 11.03 -2.75 -2.06
CA CYS A 164 10.84 -3.93 -1.22
C CYS A 164 9.58 -3.76 -0.37
N PRO A 165 8.52 -4.56 -0.60
CA PRO A 165 7.39 -4.63 0.31
C PRO A 165 7.72 -5.52 1.51
N MET A 166 7.20 -5.20 2.70
CA MET A 166 7.50 -5.91 3.94
C MET A 166 6.24 -6.03 4.81
N GLU A 167 5.98 -7.25 5.29
CA GLU A 167 4.95 -7.59 6.26
C GLU A 167 5.55 -8.06 7.59
N GLY A 168 6.86 -8.22 7.65
CA GLY A 168 7.59 -8.74 8.81
C GLY A 168 7.77 -7.69 9.91
N PHE A 169 6.67 -7.26 10.54
CA PHE A 169 6.65 -6.35 11.68
C PHE A 169 5.49 -6.68 12.63
N SER A 170 5.60 -6.22 13.88
CA SER A 170 4.52 -6.30 14.86
C SER A 170 3.50 -5.19 14.61
N TYR A 171 2.35 -5.54 14.05
CA TYR A 171 1.27 -4.58 13.78
C TYR A 171 0.86 -3.78 15.03
N PRO A 172 0.58 -4.42 16.20
CA PRO A 172 0.17 -3.68 17.39
C PRO A 172 1.27 -2.78 17.97
N GLU A 173 2.53 -3.23 17.97
CA GLU A 173 3.63 -2.43 18.52
C GLU A 173 3.96 -1.23 17.64
N VAL A 174 3.96 -1.41 16.31
CA VAL A 174 4.12 -0.29 15.36
C VAL A 174 2.95 0.67 15.45
N ALA A 175 1.72 0.16 15.58
CA ALA A 175 0.53 1.00 15.75
C ALA A 175 0.62 1.85 17.02
N GLN A 176 0.98 1.23 18.15
CA GLN A 176 1.11 1.93 19.43
C GLN A 176 2.22 2.98 19.40
N LEU A 177 3.40 2.64 18.87
CA LEU A 177 4.52 3.59 18.71
C LEU A 177 4.12 4.83 17.92
N LEU A 178 3.41 4.64 16.80
CA LEU A 178 2.97 5.75 15.95
C LEU A 178 1.88 6.58 16.61
N SER A 179 1.00 5.96 17.37
CA SER A 179 -0.06 6.64 18.12
C SER A 179 0.51 7.46 19.28
N ASP A 180 1.44 6.91 20.06
CA ASP A 180 2.10 7.60 21.17
C ASP A 180 2.84 8.86 20.70
N LYS A 181 3.32 8.84 19.45
CA LYS A 181 3.97 9.99 18.80
C LYS A 181 2.97 10.95 18.11
N GLY A 182 1.69 10.64 18.10
CA GLY A 182 0.65 11.49 17.49
C GLY A 182 0.62 11.43 15.95
N TYR A 183 1.27 10.43 15.31
CA TYR A 183 1.24 10.29 13.85
C TYR A 183 -0.02 9.64 13.32
N ILE A 184 -0.67 8.79 14.12
CA ILE A 184 -1.93 8.13 13.80
C ILE A 184 -2.90 8.15 14.98
N ASP A 185 -4.17 8.13 14.63
CA ASP A 185 -5.27 7.82 15.53
C ASP A 185 -5.66 6.34 15.33
N LEU A 186 -5.61 5.54 16.39
CA LEU A 186 -5.90 4.11 16.35
C LEU A 186 -7.38 3.78 16.11
N ASP A 187 -8.28 4.73 16.34
CA ASP A 187 -9.69 4.55 15.98
C ASP A 187 -9.90 4.66 14.47
N THR A 188 -9.04 5.40 13.79
CA THR A 188 -9.12 5.66 12.35
C THR A 188 -8.21 4.79 11.51
N TYR A 189 -6.96 4.59 11.94
CA TYR A 189 -5.92 3.94 11.11
C TYR A 189 -5.23 2.78 11.81
N TYR A 190 -4.83 1.79 11.00
CA TYR A 190 -4.01 0.68 11.45
C TYR A 190 -2.91 0.38 10.43
N PRO A 191 -1.69 0.01 10.84
CA PRO A 191 -0.63 -0.41 9.92
C PRO A 191 -1.07 -1.56 9.03
N SER A 192 -0.76 -1.50 7.73
CA SER A 192 -1.09 -2.57 6.80
C SER A 192 0.14 -3.21 6.19
N VAL A 193 0.97 -2.43 5.51
CA VAL A 193 2.17 -2.94 4.85
C VAL A 193 3.22 -1.83 4.75
N MET A 194 4.48 -2.22 4.87
CA MET A 194 5.62 -1.33 4.66
C MET A 194 6.17 -1.50 3.24
N VAL A 195 6.71 -0.44 2.67
CA VAL A 195 7.48 -0.51 1.41
C VAL A 195 8.64 0.49 1.44
N ALA A 196 9.79 0.01 1.01
CA ALA A 196 10.99 0.82 0.87
C ALA A 196 11.34 1.03 -0.60
N PHE A 197 11.85 2.21 -0.94
CA PHE A 197 12.27 2.59 -2.28
C PHE A 197 13.71 3.11 -2.24
N GLY A 198 14.46 2.84 -3.31
CA GLY A 198 15.86 3.27 -3.45
C GLY A 198 16.54 2.58 -4.62
N TYR A 199 17.84 2.58 -4.61
CA TYR A 199 18.66 1.87 -5.59
C TYR A 199 19.36 0.70 -4.89
N ARG A 200 19.32 -0.50 -5.47
CA ARG A 200 19.96 -1.68 -4.88
C ARG A 200 21.46 -1.48 -4.68
N LYS A 201 21.97 -1.92 -3.53
CA LYS A 201 23.41 -1.89 -3.25
C LYS A 201 24.18 -2.91 -4.09
N GLU A 202 23.56 -4.08 -4.30
CA GLU A 202 24.16 -5.21 -5.03
C GLU A 202 23.14 -5.80 -6.01
N ALA A 203 23.63 -6.32 -7.13
CA ALA A 203 22.78 -7.03 -8.10
C ALA A 203 22.17 -8.29 -7.45
N PRO A 204 20.96 -8.69 -7.87
CA PRO A 204 20.38 -9.94 -7.41
C PRO A 204 21.28 -11.15 -7.75
N THR A 205 21.52 -12.01 -6.77
CA THR A 205 22.33 -13.22 -6.94
C THR A 205 21.54 -14.40 -7.49
N ARG A 206 20.22 -14.26 -7.66
CA ARG A 206 19.33 -15.31 -8.14
C ARG A 206 18.41 -14.77 -9.22
N GLU A 207 18.18 -15.60 -10.22
CA GLU A 207 17.18 -15.33 -11.24
C GLU A 207 15.76 -15.32 -10.61
N LYS A 208 14.89 -14.56 -11.23
CA LYS A 208 13.47 -14.52 -10.86
C LYS A 208 12.82 -15.84 -11.26
N ARG A 209 12.23 -16.53 -10.30
CA ARG A 209 11.48 -17.77 -10.52
C ARG A 209 10.01 -17.55 -10.26
N ARG A 210 9.18 -18.03 -11.17
CA ARG A 210 7.72 -18.05 -11.05
C ARG A 210 7.21 -19.39 -11.55
N ARG A 211 6.01 -19.75 -11.15
CA ARG A 211 5.29 -20.87 -11.77
C ARG A 211 5.07 -20.60 -13.25
N SER A 212 4.81 -21.64 -14.04
CA SER A 212 4.48 -21.50 -15.45
C SER A 212 3.17 -20.71 -15.65
N ALA A 213 2.94 -20.21 -16.85
CA ALA A 213 1.69 -19.52 -17.16
C ALA A 213 0.48 -20.48 -17.02
N GLU A 214 0.64 -21.73 -17.46
CA GLU A 214 -0.40 -22.75 -17.41
C GLU A 214 -0.80 -23.13 -15.98
N ASP A 215 0.13 -23.00 -15.00
CA ASP A 215 -0.15 -23.29 -13.59
C ASP A 215 -1.00 -22.18 -12.91
N VAL A 216 -1.05 -20.99 -13.50
CA VAL A 216 -1.67 -19.81 -12.85
C VAL A 216 -2.76 -19.16 -13.69
N ILE A 217 -2.86 -19.50 -14.97
CA ILE A 217 -3.84 -18.92 -15.91
C ILE A 217 -4.64 -20.05 -16.52
N GLN A 218 -5.94 -20.01 -16.36
CA GLN A 218 -6.87 -20.92 -17.01
C GLN A 218 -7.83 -20.11 -17.89
N TRP A 219 -7.90 -20.47 -19.17
CA TRP A 219 -8.91 -19.93 -20.10
C TRP A 219 -10.18 -20.78 -20.02
N ILE A 220 -11.32 -20.13 -19.86
CA ILE A 220 -12.64 -20.76 -19.91
C ILE A 220 -13.35 -20.11 -21.11
N GLU A 221 -13.57 -20.89 -22.15
CA GLU A 221 -14.22 -20.49 -23.40
C GLU A 221 -15.68 -20.91 -23.43
#